data_e28f0884559b8f2579a37e2be65142ec
#
_entry.id   e28f0884559b8f2579a37e2be65142ec
#
_cell.length_a   1.000
_cell.length_b   1.000
_cell.length_c   1.000
_cell.angle_alpha   90.00
_cell.angle_beta   90.00
_cell.angle_gamma   90.00
#
_symmetry.space_group_name_H-M   'P 1'
#
loop_
_entity.id
_entity.type
_entity.pdbx_description
1 polymer ?
#
loop_
_entity_poly.entity_id
_entity_poly.type
_entity_poly.pdbx_seq_one_letter_code
_entity_poly.pdbx_strand_id
1 'polypeptide(L)'
;PKPTGGGLDRTPSTWAGLMGRPGYARYGAQGGDWGSAVTTSLGAQDAEHCAGIHITLAFNAAPKVEGEPTAEEKRALAGLKHYVDLDSGYSRQQSTRPQTLGYGLTDSPSGQAAWILEKFWAWTDCNGHPENIFGKD
;
A
#
# COMPACT_ATOMS: atom_id res chain seq x y z
N PRO A 1 -9.17 29.32 6.02
CA PRO A 1 -8.99 27.98 6.56
C PRO A 1 -7.94 27.25 5.75
N LYS A 2 -6.91 26.72 6.41
CA LYS A 2 -5.97 25.85 5.71
C LYS A 2 -6.74 24.59 5.30
N PRO A 3 -6.62 24.12 4.05
CA PRO A 3 -7.28 22.89 3.65
C PRO A 3 -6.75 21.73 4.49
N THR A 4 -7.64 20.98 5.10
CA THR A 4 -7.32 19.79 5.88
C THR A 4 -7.18 18.60 4.95
N GLY A 5 -6.08 17.88 5.07
CA GLY A 5 -5.83 16.62 4.37
C GLY A 5 -5.26 16.73 2.95
N GLY A 6 -4.43 15.76 2.61
CA GLY A 6 -4.03 15.44 1.25
C GLY A 6 -4.75 14.17 0.81
N GLY A 7 -5.80 14.28 0.00
CA GLY A 7 -6.44 13.13 -0.62
C GLY A 7 -5.76 12.70 -1.91
N LEU A 8 -6.25 11.61 -2.51
CA LEU A 8 -5.75 11.09 -3.78
C LEU A 8 -5.93 12.07 -4.95
N ASP A 9 -6.80 13.08 -4.81
CA ASP A 9 -6.98 14.12 -5.83
C ASP A 9 -5.93 15.23 -5.71
N ARG A 10 -5.53 15.57 -4.48
CA ARG A 10 -4.66 16.71 -4.21
C ARG A 10 -3.18 16.37 -4.14
N THR A 11 -2.85 15.22 -3.56
CA THR A 11 -1.44 14.82 -3.42
C THR A 11 -0.74 14.69 -4.77
N PRO A 12 -1.33 14.03 -5.79
CA PRO A 12 -0.76 13.96 -7.13
C PRO A 12 -0.53 15.33 -7.76
N SER A 13 -1.52 16.23 -7.69
CA SER A 13 -1.38 17.60 -8.21
C SER A 13 -0.25 18.38 -7.55
N THR A 14 0.02 18.14 -6.26
CA THR A 14 1.14 18.75 -5.54
C THR A 14 2.47 18.23 -6.06
N TRP A 15 2.59 16.92 -6.33
CA TRP A 15 3.79 16.32 -6.90
C TRP A 15 4.03 16.78 -8.34
N ALA A 16 3.00 16.82 -9.18
CA ALA A 16 3.10 17.37 -10.53
C ALA A 16 3.60 18.82 -10.52
N GLY A 17 3.04 19.65 -9.65
CA GLY A 17 3.50 21.03 -9.44
C GLY A 17 4.93 21.13 -8.91
N LEU A 18 5.38 20.16 -8.09
CA LEU A 18 6.77 20.09 -7.64
C LEU A 18 7.71 19.78 -8.79
N MET A 19 7.37 18.84 -9.67
CA MET A 19 8.20 18.48 -10.84
C MET A 19 8.31 19.63 -11.82
N GLY A 20 7.27 20.44 -12.00
CA GLY A 20 7.29 21.62 -12.85
C GLY A 20 8.20 22.75 -12.35
N ARG A 21 8.40 22.88 -11.03
CA ARG A 21 9.24 23.94 -10.44
C ARG A 21 10.73 23.88 -10.84
N PRO A 22 11.39 22.67 -10.82
CA PRO A 22 12.75 22.52 -11.33
C PRO A 22 12.85 22.47 -12.85
N GLY A 23 11.74 22.51 -13.57
CA GLY A 23 11.70 22.48 -15.03
C GLY A 23 11.69 21.08 -15.66
N TYR A 24 11.31 20.05 -14.90
CA TYR A 24 11.15 18.71 -15.47
C TYR A 24 9.90 18.64 -16.33
N ALA A 25 10.08 18.69 -17.65
CA ALA A 25 9.00 18.57 -18.62
C ALA A 25 8.44 17.15 -18.73
N ARG A 26 9.26 16.15 -18.38
CA ARG A 26 8.84 14.73 -18.33
C ARG A 26 9.48 14.03 -17.15
N TYR A 27 8.73 13.14 -16.52
CA TYR A 27 9.19 12.36 -15.38
C TYR A 27 8.51 10.99 -15.32
N GLY A 28 9.11 10.06 -14.58
CA GLY A 28 8.47 8.81 -14.16
C GLY A 28 8.05 8.91 -12.69
N ALA A 29 7.06 8.12 -12.30
CA ALA A 29 6.61 8.05 -10.91
C ALA A 29 6.62 6.60 -10.40
N GLN A 30 6.97 6.43 -9.13
CA GLN A 30 6.96 5.14 -8.45
C GLN A 30 6.26 5.25 -7.10
N GLY A 31 5.49 4.24 -6.73
CA GLY A 31 4.85 4.16 -5.44
C GLY A 31 4.54 2.74 -5.00
N GLY A 32 4.67 2.50 -3.69
CA GLY A 32 4.20 1.30 -3.01
C GLY A 32 3.12 1.66 -2.00
N ASP A 33 2.34 0.69 -1.54
CA ASP A 33 1.24 0.89 -0.57
C ASP A 33 0.32 2.05 -1.00
N TRP A 34 0.00 3.00 -0.12
CA TRP A 34 -0.73 4.24 -0.47
C TRP A 34 -0.05 5.04 -1.58
N GLY A 35 1.28 4.96 -1.68
CA GLY A 35 2.02 5.54 -2.80
C GLY A 35 1.63 4.94 -4.14
N SER A 36 1.19 3.69 -4.21
CA SER A 36 0.66 3.10 -5.45
C SER A 36 -0.63 3.79 -5.89
N ALA A 37 -1.54 4.07 -4.96
CA ALA A 37 -2.77 4.81 -5.26
C ALA A 37 -2.48 6.26 -5.70
N VAL A 38 -1.55 6.94 -5.01
CA VAL A 38 -1.10 8.29 -5.38
C VAL A 38 -0.46 8.30 -6.77
N THR A 39 0.44 7.34 -7.04
CA THR A 39 1.14 7.22 -8.33
C THR A 39 0.18 6.91 -9.48
N THR A 40 -0.78 6.02 -9.25
CA THR A 40 -1.84 5.72 -10.24
C THR A 40 -2.66 6.97 -10.55
N SER A 41 -3.05 7.70 -9.52
CA SER A 41 -3.79 8.96 -9.67
C SER A 41 -2.95 10.04 -10.36
N LEU A 42 -1.65 10.12 -10.07
CA LEU A 42 -0.72 11.05 -10.73
C LEU A 42 -0.60 10.75 -12.23
N GLY A 43 -0.42 9.48 -12.61
CA GLY A 43 -0.36 9.09 -14.01
C GLY A 43 -1.64 9.42 -14.80
N ALA A 44 -2.80 9.37 -14.13
CA ALA A 44 -4.06 9.76 -14.74
C ALA A 44 -4.26 11.30 -14.82
N GLN A 45 -3.82 12.05 -13.79
CA GLN A 45 -4.02 13.49 -13.71
C GLN A 45 -3.00 14.28 -14.53
N ASP A 46 -1.77 13.78 -14.69
CA ASP A 46 -0.67 14.46 -15.37
C ASP A 46 -0.06 13.59 -16.49
N ALA A 47 -0.92 12.94 -17.27
CA ALA A 47 -0.51 12.03 -18.35
C ALA A 47 0.35 12.71 -19.43
N GLU A 48 0.31 14.03 -19.55
CA GLU A 48 1.11 14.81 -20.49
C GLU A 48 2.60 14.82 -20.08
N HIS A 49 2.89 14.91 -18.78
CA HIS A 49 4.25 15.02 -18.26
C HIS A 49 4.72 13.69 -17.60
N CYS A 50 3.83 12.90 -17.04
CA CYS A 50 4.14 11.61 -16.45
C CYS A 50 4.30 10.54 -17.53
N ALA A 51 5.55 10.25 -17.91
CA ALA A 51 5.88 9.33 -19.00
C ALA A 51 5.59 7.86 -18.68
N GLY A 52 5.45 7.52 -17.43
CA GLY A 52 5.15 6.16 -16.98
C GLY A 52 5.10 6.05 -15.46
N ILE A 53 4.43 5.00 -14.99
CA ILE A 53 4.31 4.71 -13.56
C ILE A 53 4.82 3.29 -13.27
N HIS A 54 5.42 3.12 -12.09
CA HIS A 54 5.71 1.82 -11.49
C HIS A 54 5.00 1.72 -10.14
N ILE A 55 4.24 0.65 -9.94
CA ILE A 55 3.53 0.40 -8.69
C ILE A 55 3.85 -1.01 -8.18
N THR A 56 4.01 -1.17 -6.87
CA THR A 56 4.25 -2.46 -6.23
C THR A 56 2.98 -3.06 -5.63
N LEU A 57 1.89 -2.29 -5.57
CA LEU A 57 0.58 -2.74 -5.09
C LEU A 57 -0.51 -2.14 -5.98
N ALA A 58 -1.20 -2.98 -6.73
CA ALA A 58 -2.33 -2.57 -7.55
C ALA A 58 -3.60 -2.52 -6.68
N PHE A 59 -4.05 -1.31 -6.34
CA PHE A 59 -5.36 -1.10 -5.73
C PHE A 59 -6.46 -1.15 -6.80
N ASN A 60 -6.87 -2.35 -7.15
CA ASN A 60 -8.02 -2.54 -8.01
C ASN A 60 -9.24 -2.90 -7.16
N ALA A 61 -10.39 -2.35 -7.54
CA ALA A 61 -11.64 -2.91 -7.04
C ALA A 61 -11.67 -4.40 -7.42
N ALA A 62 -12.08 -5.27 -6.48
CA ALA A 62 -12.24 -6.68 -6.78
C ALA A 62 -13.10 -6.80 -8.06
N PRO A 63 -12.65 -7.54 -9.07
CA PRO A 63 -13.42 -7.68 -10.29
C PRO A 63 -14.79 -8.26 -9.94
N LYS A 64 -15.82 -7.72 -10.55
CA LYS A 64 -17.15 -8.35 -10.48
C LYS A 64 -17.03 -9.67 -11.25
N VAL A 65 -17.10 -10.77 -10.53
CA VAL A 65 -17.15 -12.09 -11.15
C VAL A 65 -18.57 -12.26 -11.72
N GLU A 66 -18.68 -12.33 -13.05
CA GLU A 66 -19.93 -12.62 -13.72
C GLU A 66 -20.02 -14.13 -13.98
N GLY A 67 -21.01 -14.77 -13.40
CA GLY A 67 -21.21 -16.22 -13.50
C GLY A 67 -20.44 -17.04 -12.47
N GLU A 68 -20.09 -18.28 -12.80
CA GLU A 68 -19.33 -19.16 -11.90
C GLU A 68 -17.83 -18.83 -11.98
N PRO A 69 -17.17 -18.54 -10.82
CA PRO A 69 -15.75 -18.17 -10.80
C PRO A 69 -14.85 -19.27 -11.34
N THR A 70 -13.87 -18.88 -12.13
CA THR A 70 -12.75 -19.75 -12.55
C THR A 70 -11.94 -20.24 -11.35
N ALA A 71 -11.09 -21.24 -11.56
CA ALA A 71 -10.21 -21.75 -10.50
C ALA A 71 -9.22 -20.67 -10.01
N GLU A 72 -8.79 -19.76 -10.87
CA GLU A 72 -7.91 -18.64 -10.52
C GLU A 72 -8.65 -17.58 -9.71
N GLU A 73 -9.85 -17.21 -10.12
CA GLU A 73 -10.71 -16.29 -9.37
C GLU A 73 -11.09 -16.84 -7.99
N LYS A 74 -11.40 -18.13 -7.89
CA LYS A 74 -11.64 -18.79 -6.60
C LYS A 74 -10.43 -18.68 -5.66
N ARG A 75 -9.20 -18.89 -6.18
CA ARG A 75 -7.98 -18.71 -5.39
C ARG A 75 -7.79 -17.26 -4.97
N ALA A 76 -7.98 -16.30 -5.88
CA ALA A 76 -7.86 -14.87 -5.58
C ALA A 76 -8.88 -14.42 -4.52
N LEU A 77 -10.13 -14.86 -4.64
CA LEU A 77 -11.18 -14.57 -3.66
C LEU A 77 -10.87 -15.19 -2.29
N ALA A 78 -10.33 -16.41 -2.25
CA ALA A 78 -9.91 -17.05 -1.02
C ALA A 78 -8.75 -16.30 -0.35
N GLY A 79 -7.75 -15.83 -1.13
CA GLY A 79 -6.66 -14.99 -0.64
C GLY A 79 -7.15 -13.64 -0.10
N LEU A 80 -8.07 -12.99 -0.80
CA LEU A 80 -8.70 -11.76 -0.32
C LEU A 80 -9.46 -11.97 0.99
N LYS A 81 -10.22 -13.07 1.08
CA LYS A 81 -10.94 -13.42 2.31
C LYS A 81 -9.97 -13.65 3.46
N HIS A 82 -8.90 -14.40 3.25
CA HIS A 82 -7.85 -14.62 4.25
C HIS A 82 -7.26 -13.31 4.76
N TYR A 83 -6.88 -12.41 3.84
CA TYR A 83 -6.37 -11.09 4.20
C TYR A 83 -7.39 -10.30 5.05
N VAL A 84 -8.65 -10.26 4.64
CA VAL A 84 -9.70 -9.53 5.37
C VAL A 84 -9.91 -10.10 6.77
N ASP A 85 -9.94 -11.43 6.90
CA ASP A 85 -10.26 -12.10 8.16
C ASP A 85 -9.09 -12.09 9.16
N LEU A 86 -7.85 -12.23 8.69
CA LEU A 86 -6.69 -12.46 9.55
C LEU A 86 -5.62 -11.37 9.47
N ASP A 87 -5.35 -10.81 8.29
CA ASP A 87 -4.20 -9.94 8.06
C ASP A 87 -4.51 -8.45 8.09
N SER A 88 -5.78 -8.06 7.99
CA SER A 88 -6.18 -6.65 7.90
C SER A 88 -6.26 -5.91 9.24
N GLY A 89 -6.08 -6.61 10.37
CA GLY A 89 -6.23 -6.03 11.72
C GLY A 89 -5.37 -4.79 11.95
N TYR A 90 -4.12 -4.81 11.50
CA TYR A 90 -3.20 -3.68 11.58
C TYR A 90 -3.77 -2.43 10.89
N SER A 91 -4.32 -2.59 9.70
CA SER A 91 -4.88 -1.50 8.89
C SER A 91 -6.09 -0.88 9.56
N ARG A 92 -6.98 -1.69 10.13
CA ARG A 92 -8.15 -1.21 10.88
C ARG A 92 -7.74 -0.45 12.13
N GLN A 93 -6.77 -0.96 12.89
CA GLN A 93 -6.24 -0.28 14.08
C GLN A 93 -5.61 1.07 13.70
N GLN A 94 -4.76 1.09 12.66
CA GLN A 94 -4.06 2.30 12.22
C GLN A 94 -5.00 3.34 11.58
N SER A 95 -6.08 2.91 10.93
CA SER A 95 -7.04 3.81 10.31
C SER A 95 -8.07 4.39 11.28
N THR A 96 -8.24 3.81 12.45
CA THR A 96 -9.28 4.20 13.42
C THR A 96 -8.73 4.83 14.69
N ARG A 97 -7.79 4.17 15.37
CA ARG A 97 -7.20 4.58 16.65
C ARG A 97 -5.68 4.36 16.68
N PRO A 98 -4.89 4.98 15.76
CA PRO A 98 -3.46 4.75 15.64
C PRO A 98 -2.69 5.10 16.92
N GLN A 99 -3.10 6.16 17.60
CA GLN A 99 -2.43 6.65 18.81
C GLN A 99 -2.43 5.61 19.94
N THR A 100 -3.49 4.82 20.07
CA THR A 100 -3.59 3.79 21.11
C THR A 100 -2.47 2.75 20.97
N LEU A 101 -2.19 2.32 19.74
CA LEU A 101 -1.10 1.39 19.44
C LEU A 101 0.27 2.07 19.56
N GLY A 102 0.37 3.33 19.16
CA GLY A 102 1.60 4.11 19.13
C GLY A 102 2.34 4.15 20.48
N TYR A 103 1.64 4.20 21.59
CA TYR A 103 2.24 4.17 22.93
C TYR A 103 2.98 2.85 23.18
N GLY A 104 2.35 1.71 22.90
CA GLY A 104 2.98 0.40 23.07
C GLY A 104 4.16 0.16 22.13
N LEU A 105 4.06 0.60 20.87
CA LEU A 105 5.15 0.48 19.89
C LEU A 105 6.35 1.37 20.24
N THR A 106 6.12 2.54 20.83
CA THR A 106 7.20 3.45 21.27
C THR A 106 7.92 2.91 22.51
N ASP A 107 7.20 2.27 23.41
CA ASP A 107 7.72 1.85 24.71
C ASP A 107 8.33 0.45 24.70
N SER A 108 7.93 -0.42 23.77
CA SER A 108 8.34 -1.83 23.73
C SER A 108 9.05 -2.20 22.44
N PRO A 109 10.39 -2.38 22.43
CA PRO A 109 11.11 -2.89 21.26
C PRO A 109 10.60 -4.25 20.78
N SER A 110 10.24 -5.13 21.68
CA SER A 110 9.66 -6.45 21.33
C SER A 110 8.25 -6.31 20.75
N GLY A 111 7.46 -5.36 21.25
CA GLY A 111 6.14 -5.06 20.67
C GLY A 111 6.24 -4.52 19.25
N GLN A 112 7.16 -3.60 18.99
CA GLN A 112 7.43 -3.09 17.66
C GLN A 112 7.97 -4.17 16.72
N ALA A 113 8.92 -4.97 17.18
CA ALA A 113 9.46 -6.09 16.40
C ALA A 113 8.35 -7.09 16.04
N ALA A 114 7.51 -7.49 16.98
CA ALA A 114 6.40 -8.41 16.72
C ALA A 114 5.40 -7.83 15.70
N TRP A 115 5.07 -6.54 15.82
CA TRP A 115 4.16 -5.86 14.90
C TRP A 115 4.64 -5.87 13.45
N ILE A 116 5.95 -5.75 13.24
CA ILE A 116 6.58 -5.74 11.92
C ILE A 116 6.85 -7.17 11.42
N LEU A 117 7.50 -8.02 12.25
CA LEU A 117 7.92 -9.36 11.84
C LEU A 117 6.75 -10.29 11.53
N GLU A 118 5.60 -10.10 12.17
CA GLU A 118 4.39 -10.84 11.85
C GLU A 118 3.99 -10.64 10.39
N LYS A 119 4.22 -9.45 9.79
CA LYS A 119 3.95 -9.18 8.38
C LYS A 119 4.98 -9.83 7.45
N PHE A 120 6.25 -9.88 7.85
CA PHE A 120 7.25 -10.66 7.11
C PHE A 120 6.89 -12.14 7.07
N TRP A 121 6.34 -12.66 8.14
CA TRP A 121 5.88 -14.04 8.20
C TRP A 121 4.61 -14.27 7.37
N ALA A 122 3.59 -13.41 7.51
CA ALA A 122 2.27 -13.63 6.93
C ALA A 122 2.21 -13.31 5.43
N TRP A 123 3.05 -12.39 4.93
CA TRP A 123 2.95 -11.86 3.56
C TRP A 123 4.06 -12.33 2.64
N THR A 124 4.83 -13.32 3.03
CA THR A 124 5.91 -13.87 2.20
C THR A 124 5.84 -15.38 2.11
N ASP A 125 6.39 -15.94 1.03
CA ASP A 125 6.49 -17.39 0.80
C ASP A 125 7.65 -17.99 1.61
N CYS A 126 7.67 -17.74 2.92
CA CYS A 126 8.76 -18.12 3.81
C CYS A 126 8.66 -19.55 4.38
N ASN A 127 7.67 -20.35 3.95
CA ASN A 127 7.44 -21.69 4.51
C ASN A 127 7.36 -21.71 6.04
N GLY A 128 6.68 -20.71 6.62
CA GLY A 128 6.45 -20.58 8.06
C GLY A 128 7.61 -20.00 8.86
N HIS A 129 8.73 -19.61 8.23
CA HIS A 129 9.86 -19.00 8.92
C HIS A 129 10.52 -17.90 8.09
N PRO A 130 10.47 -16.62 8.49
CA PRO A 130 11.03 -15.51 7.71
C PRO A 130 12.51 -15.66 7.37
N GLU A 131 13.31 -16.29 8.22
CA GLU A 131 14.75 -16.53 8.00
C GLU A 131 15.03 -17.45 6.80
N ASN A 132 14.02 -18.14 6.26
CA ASN A 132 14.20 -18.94 5.04
C ASN A 132 14.44 -18.06 3.80
N ILE A 133 14.07 -16.80 3.84
CA ILE A 133 14.19 -15.85 2.72
C ILE A 133 14.89 -14.53 3.10
N PHE A 134 14.93 -14.16 4.37
CA PHE A 134 15.56 -12.93 4.84
C PHE A 134 16.74 -13.26 5.75
N GLY A 135 17.89 -12.58 5.56
CA GLY A 135 18.95 -12.58 6.54
C GLY A 135 18.53 -11.87 7.83
N LYS A 136 19.28 -12.12 8.90
CA LYS A 136 19.07 -11.43 10.20
C LYS A 136 19.71 -10.03 10.24
N ASP A 137 20.57 -9.74 9.26
CA ASP A 137 21.36 -8.50 9.16
C ASP A 137 20.74 -7.52 8.17
#